data_b87e4fab74b4eda49e3baf89e52d7b26
#
_entry.id   b87e4fab74b4eda49e3baf89e52d7b26
#
_cell.length_a   1.000
_cell.length_b   1.000
_cell.length_c   1.000
_cell.angle_alpha   90.00
_cell.angle_beta   90.00
_cell.angle_gamma   90.00
#
_symmetry.space_group_name_H-M   'P 1'
#
loop_
_entity.id
_entity.type
_entity.pdbx_description
1 polymer ?
#
loop_
_entity_poly.entity_id
_entity_poly.type
_entity_poly.pdbx_seq_one_letter_code
_entity_poly.pdbx_strand_id
1 'polypeptide(L)'
;MENGFSIPLADDMHCHLRQDEMLKFTVPAIKKGGCNRVLVMPNTTPIVSSCEEAKKYREELIKYDDSVEYLMTLYLNKKTDENDILNNYKECNLQGIKIYPSNVTTNSNDGVSSLEPYYKIFSTLEKINKSLHIHCEEPNINPMYAEKEYLQHIHDIAIKFPHLKIVLEHISTESMIEIVKKYPNVAGSITPHHLHLTIDDVVDIKNYDYSFSNTDIEKYIKNVYNYCKPLPKTLDDKIALCNIIKEGNHKVFLGSDSAPHYQKFKQEPHCKPGIFTQPFLLSYLAHVFNKFDSLDKIENFACKNAAQFLNLKPKCVENNQNGTIYIQKKNFTIPNDYFGVVPFLASQTIDFTASYKSNIV
;
A
#
# COMPACT_ATOMS: atom_id res chain seq x y z
N MET A 1 12.51 20.33 -25.03
CA MET A 1 12.23 19.97 -23.61
C MET A 1 12.93 18.66 -23.35
N GLU A 2 13.74 18.57 -22.31
CA GLU A 2 14.33 17.28 -21.91
C GLU A 2 13.23 16.24 -21.76
N ASN A 3 13.47 15.05 -22.32
CA ASN A 3 12.48 13.97 -22.36
C ASN A 3 12.22 13.31 -20.99
N GLY A 4 12.56 13.96 -19.88
CA GLY A 4 12.42 13.40 -18.52
C GLY A 4 12.82 14.37 -17.41
N PHE A 5 12.64 13.89 -16.17
CA PHE A 5 12.97 14.62 -14.93
C PHE A 5 13.48 13.67 -13.86
N SER A 6 14.18 14.20 -12.85
CA SER A 6 14.68 13.40 -11.73
C SER A 6 13.93 13.71 -10.45
N ILE A 7 13.68 12.69 -9.64
CA ILE A 7 13.13 12.79 -8.29
C ILE A 7 14.03 12.01 -7.30
N PRO A 8 13.95 12.27 -5.99
CA PRO A 8 14.55 11.40 -4.98
C PRO A 8 14.01 9.96 -5.08
N LEU A 9 14.70 9.02 -4.45
CA LEU A 9 14.16 7.68 -4.23
C LEU A 9 12.86 7.77 -3.43
N ALA A 10 11.85 7.00 -3.85
CA ALA A 10 10.51 7.04 -3.28
C ALA A 10 10.39 6.25 -1.96
N ASP A 11 9.31 6.55 -1.24
CA ASP A 11 8.82 5.80 -0.10
C ASP A 11 7.58 5.00 -0.53
N ASP A 12 7.60 3.69 -0.33
CA ASP A 12 6.41 2.85 -0.53
C ASP A 12 5.81 2.49 0.83
N MET A 13 4.71 3.16 1.18
CA MET A 13 4.09 3.03 2.50
C MET A 13 3.09 1.88 2.61
N HIS A 14 3.15 0.90 1.73
CA HIS A 14 2.37 -0.33 1.82
C HIS A 14 2.93 -1.40 0.88
N CYS A 15 3.67 -2.38 1.40
CA CYS A 15 4.29 -3.41 0.57
C CYS A 15 4.27 -4.78 1.24
N HIS A 16 3.88 -5.83 0.49
CA HIS A 16 3.90 -7.23 0.90
C HIS A 16 5.12 -7.93 0.32
N LEU A 17 6.19 -8.04 1.11
CA LEU A 17 7.44 -8.66 0.66
C LEU A 17 7.39 -10.20 0.70
N ARG A 18 6.37 -10.78 1.35
CA ARG A 18 6.20 -12.22 1.53
C ARG A 18 7.33 -12.82 2.36
N GLN A 19 7.67 -14.09 2.12
CA GLN A 19 8.67 -14.86 2.88
C GLN A 19 9.39 -15.85 1.96
N ASP A 20 10.40 -16.52 2.48
CA ASP A 20 11.12 -17.63 1.86
C ASP A 20 11.65 -17.28 0.44
N GLU A 21 11.43 -18.16 -0.51
CA GLU A 21 11.91 -17.99 -1.89
C GLU A 21 11.44 -16.69 -2.57
N MET A 22 10.29 -16.16 -2.18
CA MET A 22 9.79 -14.91 -2.76
C MET A 22 10.66 -13.71 -2.40
N LEU A 23 11.37 -13.71 -1.27
CA LEU A 23 12.26 -12.63 -0.87
C LEU A 23 13.38 -12.40 -1.89
N LYS A 24 13.82 -13.43 -2.60
CA LYS A 24 14.89 -13.36 -3.61
C LYS A 24 14.57 -12.38 -4.74
N PHE A 25 13.29 -12.12 -5.01
CA PHE A 25 12.90 -11.20 -6.07
C PHE A 25 12.06 -10.02 -5.57
N THR A 26 11.29 -10.15 -4.48
CA THR A 26 10.48 -9.05 -3.94
C THR A 26 11.35 -7.97 -3.30
N VAL A 27 12.40 -8.35 -2.58
CA VAL A 27 13.31 -7.38 -1.96
C VAL A 27 14.11 -6.60 -3.00
N PRO A 28 14.81 -7.22 -3.97
CA PRO A 28 15.46 -6.46 -5.04
C PRO A 28 14.52 -5.62 -5.91
N ALA A 29 13.25 -6.02 -6.01
CA ALA A 29 12.24 -5.27 -6.74
C ALA A 29 11.97 -3.87 -6.14
N ILE A 30 12.21 -3.65 -4.85
CA ILE A 30 12.02 -2.36 -4.18
C ILE A 30 12.87 -1.29 -4.88
N LYS A 31 14.17 -1.50 -4.98
CA LYS A 31 15.08 -0.55 -5.64
C LYS A 31 14.85 -0.47 -7.14
N LYS A 32 14.58 -1.60 -7.77
CA LYS A 32 14.23 -1.64 -9.19
C LYS A 32 12.99 -0.79 -9.48
N GLY A 33 12.00 -0.78 -8.58
CA GLY A 33 10.81 0.06 -8.65
C GLY A 33 11.03 1.53 -8.31
N GLY A 34 12.23 1.90 -7.84
CA GLY A 34 12.62 3.27 -7.53
C GLY A 34 12.46 3.66 -6.05
N CYS A 35 12.28 2.69 -5.14
CA CYS A 35 12.11 2.93 -3.72
C CYS A 35 13.37 2.54 -2.91
N ASN A 36 13.57 3.16 -1.75
CA ASN A 36 14.58 2.75 -0.78
C ASN A 36 14.09 2.79 0.69
N ARG A 37 12.80 3.08 0.87
CA ARG A 37 12.09 2.94 2.15
C ARG A 37 10.76 2.27 1.86
N VAL A 38 10.41 1.27 2.67
CA VAL A 38 9.13 0.57 2.53
C VAL A 38 8.50 0.33 3.90
N LEU A 39 7.17 0.45 3.97
CA LEU A 39 6.39 -0.02 5.10
C LEU A 39 5.96 -1.46 4.84
N VAL A 40 6.50 -2.36 5.65
CA VAL A 40 6.35 -3.82 5.47
C VAL A 40 5.07 -4.30 6.14
N MET A 41 4.18 -4.94 5.37
CA MET A 41 2.94 -5.47 5.88
C MET A 41 3.12 -6.79 6.63
N PRO A 42 2.37 -7.02 7.74
CA PRO A 42 2.64 -8.08 8.69
C PRO A 42 1.84 -9.37 8.44
N ASN A 43 0.98 -9.44 7.42
CA ASN A 43 0.11 -10.60 7.13
C ASN A 43 0.84 -11.73 6.39
N THR A 44 1.99 -12.09 6.89
CA THR A 44 2.82 -13.21 6.46
C THR A 44 2.27 -14.56 6.98
N THR A 45 2.96 -15.67 6.75
CA THR A 45 2.60 -16.99 7.30
C THR A 45 3.83 -17.62 7.96
N PRO A 46 3.93 -17.62 9.30
CA PRO A 46 2.99 -17.03 10.28
C PRO A 46 2.94 -15.48 10.21
N ILE A 47 1.86 -14.91 10.76
CA ILE A 47 1.70 -13.45 10.85
C ILE A 47 2.73 -12.85 11.83
N VAL A 48 3.08 -11.57 11.63
CA VAL A 48 3.99 -10.83 12.51
C VAL A 48 3.15 -9.99 13.49
N SER A 49 3.02 -10.43 14.74
CA SER A 49 2.16 -9.81 15.76
C SER A 49 2.89 -9.32 17.02
N SER A 50 4.22 -9.53 17.10
CA SER A 50 5.09 -9.06 18.19
C SER A 50 6.32 -8.33 17.65
N CYS A 51 6.96 -7.53 18.50
CA CYS A 51 8.20 -6.82 18.16
C CYS A 51 9.36 -7.80 17.89
N GLU A 52 9.40 -8.94 18.58
CA GLU A 52 10.40 -9.98 18.34
C GLU A 52 10.24 -10.60 16.93
N GLU A 53 9.00 -10.94 16.54
CA GLU A 53 8.71 -11.45 15.20
C GLU A 53 9.04 -10.42 14.12
N ALA A 54 8.69 -9.14 14.34
CA ALA A 54 9.00 -8.06 13.42
C ALA A 54 10.54 -7.84 13.28
N LYS A 55 11.29 -7.95 14.36
CA LYS A 55 12.75 -7.89 14.35
C LYS A 55 13.35 -9.02 13.52
N LYS A 56 12.91 -10.27 13.74
CA LYS A 56 13.36 -11.44 12.98
C LYS A 56 13.05 -11.29 11.49
N TYR A 57 11.86 -10.85 11.18
CA TYR A 57 11.47 -10.64 9.78
C TYR A 57 12.30 -9.53 9.13
N ARG A 58 12.54 -8.41 9.83
CA ARG A 58 13.40 -7.34 9.36
C ARG A 58 14.84 -7.80 9.13
N GLU A 59 15.39 -8.59 10.04
CA GLU A 59 16.73 -9.18 9.90
C GLU A 59 16.83 -10.11 8.68
N GLU A 60 15.75 -10.84 8.37
CA GLU A 60 15.67 -11.65 7.14
C GLU A 60 15.69 -10.78 5.88
N LEU A 61 14.92 -9.69 5.84
CA LEU A 61 14.89 -8.75 4.71
C LEU A 61 16.26 -8.10 4.47
N ILE A 62 16.96 -7.70 5.51
CA ILE A 62 18.29 -7.08 5.47
C ILE A 62 19.33 -7.99 4.80
N LYS A 63 19.21 -9.32 4.92
CA LYS A 63 20.12 -10.26 4.24
C LYS A 63 20.06 -10.15 2.70
N TYR A 64 18.94 -9.70 2.15
CA TYR A 64 18.76 -9.54 0.71
C TYR A 64 19.13 -8.13 0.20
N ASP A 65 18.84 -7.09 0.99
CA ASP A 65 19.30 -5.72 0.70
C ASP A 65 19.32 -4.88 2.01
N ASP A 66 20.50 -4.56 2.53
CA ASP A 66 20.71 -3.77 3.75
C ASP A 66 20.63 -2.25 3.51
N SER A 67 20.57 -1.83 2.26
CA SER A 67 20.49 -0.43 1.87
C SER A 67 19.06 0.10 1.75
N VAL A 68 18.06 -0.74 1.99
CA VAL A 68 16.64 -0.37 2.08
C VAL A 68 16.26 -0.13 3.53
N GLU A 69 15.53 0.94 3.80
CA GLU A 69 14.93 1.19 5.11
C GLU A 69 13.59 0.45 5.23
N TYR A 70 13.58 -0.61 6.04
CA TYR A 70 12.37 -1.39 6.34
C TYR A 70 11.71 -0.83 7.60
N LEU A 71 10.56 -0.16 7.43
CA LEU A 71 9.66 0.23 8.50
C LEU A 71 8.71 -0.95 8.77
N MET A 72 8.67 -1.43 9.99
CA MET A 72 7.88 -2.62 10.32
C MET A 72 6.50 -2.26 10.84
N THR A 73 5.54 -3.14 10.61
CA THR A 73 4.21 -3.09 11.22
C THR A 73 3.92 -4.40 11.97
N LEU A 74 3.08 -4.31 13.00
CA LEU A 74 2.54 -5.50 13.66
C LEU A 74 1.09 -5.72 13.24
N TYR A 75 0.73 -6.98 13.08
CA TYR A 75 -0.65 -7.40 12.87
C TYR A 75 -1.44 -7.27 14.17
N LEU A 76 -2.51 -6.46 14.16
CA LEU A 76 -3.37 -6.33 15.34
C LEU A 76 -4.25 -7.56 15.51
N ASN A 77 -4.07 -8.25 16.61
CA ASN A 77 -4.90 -9.37 17.03
C ASN A 77 -4.89 -9.52 18.56
N LYS A 78 -5.53 -10.58 19.08
CA LYS A 78 -5.61 -10.86 20.52
C LYS A 78 -4.26 -11.13 21.20
N LYS A 79 -3.19 -11.41 20.42
CA LYS A 79 -1.83 -11.65 20.93
C LYS A 79 -0.97 -10.39 20.97
N THR A 80 -1.42 -9.31 20.34
CA THR A 80 -0.67 -8.04 20.31
C THR A 80 -0.63 -7.46 21.72
N ASP A 81 0.58 -7.30 22.27
CA ASP A 81 0.79 -6.87 23.65
C ASP A 81 1.30 -5.42 23.70
N GLU A 82 0.64 -4.60 24.50
CA GLU A 82 1.00 -3.20 24.75
C GLU A 82 2.41 -3.07 25.35
N ASN A 83 2.76 -3.94 26.31
CA ASN A 83 4.05 -3.87 26.99
C ASN A 83 5.21 -4.25 26.04
N ASP A 84 5.00 -5.23 25.17
CA ASP A 84 5.96 -5.56 24.12
C ASP A 84 6.23 -4.35 23.23
N ILE A 85 5.17 -3.69 22.79
CA ILE A 85 5.28 -2.47 21.95
C ILE A 85 6.06 -1.39 22.69
N LEU A 86 5.68 -1.04 23.92
CA LEU A 86 6.33 0.02 24.70
C LEU A 86 7.82 -0.21 24.90
N ASN A 87 8.22 -1.46 25.17
CA ASN A 87 9.58 -1.80 25.50
C ASN A 87 10.47 -2.02 24.25
N ASN A 88 9.91 -2.54 23.16
CA ASN A 88 10.71 -3.12 22.07
C ASN A 88 10.50 -2.45 20.69
N TYR A 89 9.61 -1.44 20.55
CA TYR A 89 9.29 -0.84 19.24
C TYR A 89 10.50 -0.28 18.48
N LYS A 90 11.54 0.18 19.18
CA LYS A 90 12.75 0.72 18.55
C LYS A 90 13.62 -0.36 17.92
N GLU A 91 13.72 -1.52 18.59
CA GLU A 91 14.58 -2.60 18.15
C GLU A 91 14.15 -3.23 16.82
N CYS A 92 12.84 -3.31 16.59
CA CYS A 92 12.29 -3.83 15.36
C CYS A 92 12.02 -2.75 14.29
N ASN A 93 12.38 -1.48 14.54
CA ASN A 93 12.05 -0.35 13.67
C ASN A 93 10.53 -0.24 13.39
N LEU A 94 9.71 -0.39 14.45
CA LEU A 94 8.26 -0.32 14.36
C LEU A 94 7.82 1.07 13.91
N GLN A 95 7.03 1.13 12.85
CA GLN A 95 6.35 2.37 12.42
C GLN A 95 4.90 2.41 12.88
N GLY A 96 4.24 1.26 12.95
CA GLY A 96 2.84 1.24 13.33
C GLY A 96 2.25 -0.15 13.47
N ILE A 97 0.94 -0.17 13.67
CA ILE A 97 0.13 -1.39 13.74
C ILE A 97 -0.83 -1.42 12.58
N LYS A 98 -0.96 -2.58 11.94
CA LYS A 98 -1.89 -2.82 10.84
C LYS A 98 -3.12 -3.57 11.32
N ILE A 99 -4.29 -2.99 11.04
CA ILE A 99 -5.61 -3.61 11.24
C ILE A 99 -6.06 -4.27 9.95
N TYR A 100 -6.49 -5.52 10.09
CA TYR A 100 -7.28 -6.24 9.11
C TYR A 100 -8.61 -6.62 9.75
N PRO A 101 -9.76 -6.21 9.19
CA PRO A 101 -11.04 -6.78 9.61
C PRO A 101 -11.08 -8.29 9.32
N SER A 102 -11.78 -9.04 10.16
CA SER A 102 -11.79 -10.51 10.08
C SER A 102 -12.31 -11.01 8.72
N ASN A 103 -11.58 -11.91 8.08
CA ASN A 103 -11.93 -12.60 6.82
C ASN A 103 -12.13 -11.69 5.59
N VAL A 104 -11.62 -10.46 5.61
CA VAL A 104 -11.80 -9.52 4.48
C VAL A 104 -10.76 -9.72 3.39
N THR A 105 -9.50 -10.03 3.75
CA THR A 105 -8.39 -10.14 2.79
C THR A 105 -7.47 -11.32 3.10
N THR A 106 -6.36 -11.46 2.36
CA THR A 106 -5.38 -12.56 2.53
C THR A 106 -4.85 -12.60 3.96
N ASN A 107 -4.88 -13.80 4.58
CA ASN A 107 -4.40 -14.07 5.95
C ASN A 107 -5.06 -13.17 7.02
N SER A 108 -6.35 -12.83 6.86
CA SER A 108 -7.09 -12.00 7.83
C SER A 108 -8.04 -12.77 8.75
N ASN A 109 -7.90 -14.10 8.83
CA ASN A 109 -8.75 -14.94 9.70
C ASN A 109 -8.62 -14.58 11.19
N ASP A 110 -7.41 -14.17 11.62
CA ASP A 110 -7.14 -13.68 12.98
C ASP A 110 -7.36 -12.15 13.12
N GLY A 111 -8.02 -11.53 12.15
CA GLY A 111 -8.31 -10.10 12.12
C GLY A 111 -9.28 -9.67 13.23
N VAL A 112 -9.48 -8.37 13.33
CA VAL A 112 -10.33 -7.78 14.37
C VAL A 112 -11.79 -7.70 13.93
N SER A 113 -12.70 -7.99 14.88
CA SER A 113 -14.15 -7.82 14.70
C SER A 113 -14.69 -6.57 15.42
N SER A 114 -13.89 -5.95 16.28
CA SER A 114 -14.23 -4.73 17.04
C SER A 114 -12.96 -4.02 17.45
N LEU A 115 -12.95 -2.69 17.49
CA LEU A 115 -11.76 -1.87 17.78
C LEU A 115 -11.60 -1.52 19.26
N GLU A 116 -12.68 -1.49 20.02
CA GLU A 116 -12.69 -1.06 21.42
C GLU A 116 -11.72 -1.84 22.33
N PRO A 117 -11.57 -3.16 22.21
CA PRO A 117 -10.62 -3.92 23.03
C PRO A 117 -9.16 -3.46 22.88
N TYR A 118 -8.85 -2.78 21.78
CA TYR A 118 -7.48 -2.36 21.43
C TYR A 118 -7.20 -0.87 21.70
N TYR A 119 -8.13 -0.13 22.29
CA TYR A 119 -7.96 1.31 22.57
C TYR A 119 -6.75 1.63 23.43
N LYS A 120 -6.32 0.73 24.31
CA LYS A 120 -5.07 0.90 25.07
C LYS A 120 -3.85 0.92 24.13
N ILE A 121 -3.82 0.03 23.15
CA ILE A 121 -2.77 -0.02 22.14
C ILE A 121 -2.78 1.26 21.30
N PHE A 122 -3.97 1.76 20.90
CA PHE A 122 -4.08 3.02 20.17
C PHE A 122 -3.56 4.21 20.98
N SER A 123 -3.90 4.29 22.25
CA SER A 123 -3.33 5.31 23.17
C SER A 123 -1.81 5.19 23.30
N THR A 124 -1.29 3.97 23.29
CA THR A 124 0.16 3.73 23.35
C THR A 124 0.85 4.19 22.06
N LEU A 125 0.29 3.88 20.89
CA LEU A 125 0.82 4.36 19.60
C LEU A 125 0.86 5.89 19.56
N GLU A 126 -0.21 6.54 20.02
CA GLU A 126 -0.29 8.00 20.12
C GLU A 126 0.85 8.57 20.99
N LYS A 127 1.06 8.01 22.19
CA LYS A 127 2.12 8.41 23.13
C LYS A 127 3.55 8.26 22.56
N ILE A 128 3.82 7.16 21.86
CA ILE A 128 5.14 6.88 21.28
C ILE A 128 5.29 7.43 19.85
N ASN A 129 4.30 8.22 19.38
CA ASN A 129 4.27 8.82 18.03
C ASN A 129 4.44 7.79 16.91
N LYS A 130 3.69 6.70 17.00
CA LYS A 130 3.56 5.66 15.97
C LYS A 130 2.16 5.69 15.37
N SER A 131 1.99 5.03 14.22
CA SER A 131 0.77 5.14 13.41
C SER A 131 -0.11 3.90 13.47
N LEU A 132 -1.37 4.10 13.18
CA LEU A 132 -2.36 3.06 12.98
C LEU A 132 -2.67 2.97 11.49
N HIS A 133 -2.54 1.80 10.91
CA HIS A 133 -2.77 1.51 9.50
C HIS A 133 -3.97 0.58 9.35
N ILE A 134 -4.96 0.94 8.55
CA ILE A 134 -6.25 0.24 8.53
C ILE A 134 -6.59 -0.20 7.11
N HIS A 135 -6.89 -1.50 6.93
CA HIS A 135 -7.65 -1.97 5.78
C HIS A 135 -9.12 -1.68 6.06
N CYS A 136 -9.71 -0.74 5.32
CA CYS A 136 -10.99 -0.12 5.67
C CYS A 136 -12.18 -0.76 4.93
N GLU A 137 -12.39 -2.05 5.07
CA GLU A 137 -13.57 -2.72 4.50
C GLU A 137 -14.38 -3.42 5.58
N GLU A 138 -15.69 -3.13 5.63
CA GLU A 138 -16.63 -3.81 6.52
C GLU A 138 -16.83 -5.27 6.08
N PRO A 139 -16.69 -6.24 7.01
CA PRO A 139 -16.90 -7.66 6.69
C PRO A 139 -18.34 -7.99 6.32
N ASN A 140 -18.51 -9.08 5.55
CA ASN A 140 -19.82 -9.70 5.26
C ASN A 140 -20.80 -8.84 4.44
N ILE A 141 -20.31 -7.86 3.73
CA ILE A 141 -21.08 -7.05 2.77
C ILE A 141 -20.39 -7.03 1.42
N ASN A 142 -21.14 -6.60 0.42
CA ASN A 142 -20.62 -6.48 -0.94
C ASN A 142 -19.38 -5.56 -0.96
N PRO A 143 -18.25 -5.99 -1.53
CA PRO A 143 -17.00 -5.21 -1.58
C PRO A 143 -17.15 -3.81 -2.21
N MET A 144 -18.18 -3.58 -3.03
CA MET A 144 -18.45 -2.26 -3.60
C MET A 144 -18.90 -1.23 -2.55
N TYR A 145 -19.44 -1.67 -1.42
CA TYR A 145 -19.95 -0.82 -0.33
C TYR A 145 -19.09 -0.88 0.93
N ALA A 146 -18.18 -1.84 1.04
CA ALA A 146 -17.45 -2.18 2.25
C ALA A 146 -16.65 -1.02 2.85
N GLU A 147 -15.98 -0.19 2.03
CA GLU A 147 -15.28 1.01 2.54
C GLU A 147 -16.25 2.04 3.11
N LYS A 148 -17.37 2.29 2.44
CA LYS A 148 -18.37 3.26 2.88
C LYS A 148 -18.97 2.88 4.23
N GLU A 149 -19.24 1.61 4.44
CA GLU A 149 -19.79 1.11 5.70
C GLU A 149 -18.76 1.14 6.85
N TYR A 150 -17.46 1.15 6.55
CA TYR A 150 -16.39 1.26 7.55
C TYR A 150 -16.16 2.69 8.07
N LEU A 151 -16.76 3.71 7.45
CA LEU A 151 -16.52 5.14 7.79
C LEU A 151 -16.78 5.49 9.25
N GLN A 152 -17.81 4.90 9.88
CA GLN A 152 -18.14 5.19 11.26
C GLN A 152 -17.01 4.78 12.22
N HIS A 153 -16.37 3.63 11.99
CA HIS A 153 -15.23 3.18 12.79
C HIS A 153 -14.05 4.17 12.72
N ILE A 154 -13.78 4.70 11.52
CA ILE A 154 -12.71 5.69 11.33
C ILE A 154 -13.05 6.99 12.04
N HIS A 155 -14.29 7.46 11.93
CA HIS A 155 -14.79 8.65 12.60
C HIS A 155 -14.59 8.57 14.12
N ASP A 156 -14.98 7.44 14.71
CA ASP A 156 -14.93 7.25 16.17
C ASP A 156 -13.49 7.26 16.70
N ILE A 157 -12.57 6.55 16.03
CA ILE A 157 -11.16 6.53 16.45
C ILE A 157 -10.44 7.85 16.17
N ALA A 158 -10.75 8.54 15.06
CA ALA A 158 -10.14 9.82 14.73
C ALA A 158 -10.45 10.90 15.77
N ILE A 159 -11.68 10.91 16.31
CA ILE A 159 -12.11 11.84 17.36
C ILE A 159 -11.54 11.41 18.71
N LYS A 160 -11.59 10.10 19.01
CA LYS A 160 -11.18 9.58 20.33
C LYS A 160 -9.67 9.71 20.54
N PHE A 161 -8.87 9.62 19.49
CA PHE A 161 -7.40 9.68 19.51
C PHE A 161 -6.91 10.80 18.57
N PRO A 162 -7.07 12.08 18.94
CA PRO A 162 -6.85 13.21 18.01
C PRO A 162 -5.39 13.44 17.64
N HIS A 163 -4.43 12.86 18.36
CA HIS A 163 -3.00 12.94 18.06
C HIS A 163 -2.44 11.64 17.46
N LEU A 164 -3.23 10.56 17.41
CA LEU A 164 -2.87 9.33 16.75
C LEU A 164 -2.87 9.54 15.22
N LYS A 165 -1.76 9.22 14.58
CA LYS A 165 -1.69 9.22 13.12
C LYS A 165 -2.36 7.97 12.57
N ILE A 166 -3.43 8.17 11.82
CA ILE A 166 -4.24 7.11 11.22
C ILE A 166 -4.04 7.13 9.72
N VAL A 167 -3.66 6.01 9.14
CA VAL A 167 -3.52 5.83 7.69
C VAL A 167 -4.60 4.86 7.21
N LEU A 168 -5.48 5.35 6.34
CA LEU A 168 -6.41 4.54 5.59
C LEU A 168 -5.65 3.96 4.41
N GLU A 169 -5.44 2.65 4.41
CA GLU A 169 -4.59 2.02 3.41
C GLU A 169 -5.33 1.80 2.10
N HIS A 170 -4.60 1.97 0.95
CA HIS A 170 -5.06 1.68 -0.40
C HIS A 170 -6.51 2.12 -0.67
N ILE A 171 -6.87 3.35 -0.25
CA ILE A 171 -8.23 3.88 -0.38
C ILE A 171 -8.70 3.83 -1.84
N SER A 172 -9.96 3.46 -2.05
CA SER A 172 -10.52 3.24 -3.38
C SER A 172 -11.82 4.00 -3.67
N THR A 173 -12.37 4.76 -2.70
CA THR A 173 -13.63 5.49 -2.81
C THR A 173 -13.49 6.99 -2.55
N GLU A 174 -14.39 7.79 -3.14
CA GLU A 174 -14.54 9.22 -2.82
C GLU A 174 -14.86 9.44 -1.34
N SER A 175 -15.67 8.57 -0.73
CA SER A 175 -16.03 8.69 0.68
C SER A 175 -14.82 8.60 1.63
N MET A 176 -13.80 7.79 1.30
CA MET A 176 -12.54 7.75 2.05
C MET A 176 -11.73 9.04 1.88
N ILE A 177 -11.77 9.66 0.69
CA ILE A 177 -11.14 10.97 0.46
C ILE A 177 -11.75 12.04 1.36
N GLU A 178 -13.06 12.06 1.50
CA GLU A 178 -13.76 13.03 2.37
C GLU A 178 -13.35 12.88 3.84
N ILE A 179 -13.16 11.66 4.33
CA ILE A 179 -12.63 11.41 5.67
C ILE A 179 -11.19 11.92 5.82
N VAL A 180 -10.33 11.66 4.81
CA VAL A 180 -8.96 12.19 4.80
C VAL A 180 -8.97 13.73 4.83
N LYS A 181 -9.84 14.39 4.08
CA LYS A 181 -9.97 15.86 4.11
C LYS A 181 -10.44 16.34 5.47
N LYS A 182 -11.40 15.67 6.09
CA LYS A 182 -12.11 16.07 7.31
C LYS A 182 -11.22 16.06 8.57
N TYR A 183 -10.39 15.04 8.76
CA TYR A 183 -9.62 14.87 10.00
C TYR A 183 -8.14 15.18 9.80
N PRO A 184 -7.53 16.06 10.64
CA PRO A 184 -6.12 16.43 10.52
C PRO A 184 -5.16 15.26 10.80
N ASN A 185 -5.57 14.31 11.64
CA ASN A 185 -4.81 13.13 12.03
C ASN A 185 -5.06 11.90 11.15
N VAL A 186 -5.80 12.04 10.04
CA VAL A 186 -6.10 10.96 9.10
C VAL A 186 -5.46 11.26 7.75
N ALA A 187 -4.76 10.28 7.19
CA ALA A 187 -4.18 10.27 5.85
C ALA A 187 -4.63 9.05 5.06
N GLY A 188 -4.37 9.02 3.76
CA GLY A 188 -4.67 7.87 2.90
C GLY A 188 -3.48 7.44 2.06
N SER A 189 -3.21 6.14 1.97
CA SER A 189 -2.34 5.61 0.93
C SER A 189 -3.15 5.29 -0.33
N ILE A 190 -2.58 5.55 -1.50
CA ILE A 190 -3.21 5.29 -2.80
C ILE A 190 -2.25 4.50 -3.67
N THR A 191 -2.78 3.49 -4.35
CA THR A 191 -2.01 2.59 -5.20
C THR A 191 -2.01 3.03 -6.67
N PRO A 192 -1.00 2.69 -7.47
CA PRO A 192 -1.03 2.93 -8.91
C PRO A 192 -2.19 2.24 -9.61
N HIS A 193 -2.59 1.05 -9.14
CA HIS A 193 -3.66 0.30 -9.77
C HIS A 193 -5.05 0.86 -9.48
N HIS A 194 -5.34 1.42 -8.29
CA HIS A 194 -6.60 2.11 -8.02
C HIS A 194 -6.73 3.43 -8.81
N LEU A 195 -5.61 4.08 -9.14
CA LEU A 195 -5.60 5.24 -10.04
C LEU A 195 -5.78 4.86 -11.52
N HIS A 196 -5.61 3.60 -11.88
CA HIS A 196 -5.68 3.13 -13.28
C HIS A 196 -6.96 2.35 -13.58
N LEU A 197 -7.30 1.37 -12.73
CA LEU A 197 -8.40 0.44 -12.92
C LEU A 197 -9.73 1.00 -12.43
N THR A 198 -10.80 0.43 -12.98
CA THR A 198 -12.16 0.48 -12.43
C THR A 198 -12.68 -0.94 -12.21
N ILE A 199 -13.85 -1.07 -11.60
CA ILE A 199 -14.48 -2.38 -11.39
C ILE A 199 -14.64 -3.16 -12.70
N ASP A 200 -14.84 -2.44 -13.82
CA ASP A 200 -14.98 -3.02 -15.16
C ASP A 200 -13.73 -3.75 -15.64
N ASP A 201 -12.55 -3.41 -15.12
CA ASP A 201 -11.30 -4.07 -15.48
C ASP A 201 -11.08 -5.39 -14.73
N VAL A 202 -11.87 -5.65 -13.69
CA VAL A 202 -11.71 -6.79 -12.79
C VAL A 202 -12.88 -7.78 -12.91
N VAL A 203 -14.11 -7.28 -12.97
CA VAL A 203 -15.35 -8.02 -12.82
C VAL A 203 -16.20 -7.97 -14.09
N ASP A 204 -16.93 -9.04 -14.37
CA ASP A 204 -18.00 -9.03 -15.38
C ASP A 204 -19.23 -8.30 -14.81
N ILE A 205 -19.23 -6.98 -15.01
CA ILE A 205 -20.27 -6.08 -14.48
C ILE A 205 -21.68 -6.36 -15.00
N LYS A 206 -21.80 -7.02 -16.16
CA LYS A 206 -23.12 -7.34 -16.74
C LYS A 206 -23.85 -8.41 -15.94
N ASN A 207 -23.09 -9.30 -15.31
CA ASN A 207 -23.61 -10.42 -14.52
C ASN A 207 -23.40 -10.22 -13.02
N TYR A 208 -22.70 -9.13 -12.60
CA TYR A 208 -22.40 -8.90 -11.20
C TYR A 208 -23.64 -8.56 -10.39
N ASP A 209 -23.82 -9.27 -9.30
CA ASP A 209 -24.88 -9.01 -8.33
C ASP A 209 -24.46 -7.89 -7.35
N TYR A 210 -25.03 -6.71 -7.52
CA TYR A 210 -24.79 -5.53 -6.69
C TYR A 210 -25.60 -5.52 -5.38
N SER A 211 -26.30 -6.60 -5.02
CA SER A 211 -27.00 -6.66 -3.74
C SER A 211 -26.03 -6.47 -2.57
N PHE A 212 -26.48 -5.77 -1.52
CA PHE A 212 -25.66 -5.41 -0.37
C PHE A 212 -25.04 -6.64 0.33
N SER A 213 -25.76 -7.74 0.37
CA SER A 213 -25.34 -9.00 0.99
C SER A 213 -24.46 -9.90 0.10
N ASN A 214 -24.21 -9.52 -1.15
CA ASN A 214 -23.37 -10.33 -2.02
C ASN A 214 -21.88 -10.16 -1.67
N THR A 215 -21.29 -11.18 -1.08
CA THR A 215 -19.87 -11.24 -0.74
C THR A 215 -19.05 -12.10 -1.71
N ASP A 216 -19.69 -12.81 -2.64
CA ASP A 216 -19.08 -13.80 -3.51
C ASP A 216 -18.59 -13.18 -4.82
N ILE A 217 -17.65 -12.25 -4.70
CA ILE A 217 -17.06 -11.55 -5.84
C ILE A 217 -16.30 -12.48 -6.79
N GLU A 218 -15.77 -13.57 -6.28
CA GLU A 218 -14.90 -14.48 -7.05
C GLU A 218 -15.61 -15.11 -8.24
N LYS A 219 -16.92 -15.30 -8.16
CA LYS A 219 -17.75 -15.82 -9.27
C LYS A 219 -17.79 -14.91 -10.49
N TYR A 220 -17.49 -13.62 -10.30
CA TYR A 220 -17.65 -12.60 -11.33
C TYR A 220 -16.31 -12.08 -11.86
N ILE A 221 -15.18 -12.57 -11.35
CA ILE A 221 -13.86 -12.11 -11.77
C ILE A 221 -13.59 -12.54 -13.20
N LYS A 222 -13.39 -11.56 -14.08
CA LYS A 222 -12.99 -11.77 -15.48
C LYS A 222 -11.48 -11.61 -15.71
N ASN A 223 -10.79 -10.87 -14.82
CA ASN A 223 -9.35 -10.69 -14.87
C ASN A 223 -8.73 -10.92 -13.49
N VAL A 224 -8.23 -12.12 -13.26
CA VAL A 224 -7.61 -12.53 -12.00
C VAL A 224 -6.35 -11.72 -11.64
N TYR A 225 -5.63 -11.18 -12.63
CA TYR A 225 -4.40 -10.42 -12.41
C TYR A 225 -4.67 -8.97 -11.97
N ASN A 226 -5.89 -8.45 -12.21
CA ASN A 226 -6.35 -7.17 -11.71
C ASN A 226 -7.16 -7.29 -10.40
N TYR A 227 -7.38 -8.53 -9.90
CA TYR A 227 -8.10 -8.74 -8.66
C TYR A 227 -7.25 -8.40 -7.44
N CYS A 228 -7.73 -7.46 -6.64
CA CYS A 228 -7.15 -7.01 -5.36
C CYS A 228 -8.27 -6.67 -4.36
N LYS A 229 -7.91 -6.42 -3.12
CA LYS A 229 -8.81 -5.94 -2.07
C LYS A 229 -8.19 -4.72 -1.37
N PRO A 230 -8.92 -3.58 -1.31
CA PRO A 230 -10.25 -3.38 -1.87
C PRO A 230 -10.26 -3.50 -3.40
N LEU A 231 -11.44 -3.81 -3.95
CA LEU A 231 -11.63 -3.77 -5.41
C LEU A 231 -11.49 -2.33 -5.93
N PRO A 232 -10.95 -2.12 -7.14
CA PRO A 232 -11.19 -0.88 -7.85
C PRO A 232 -12.69 -0.60 -7.94
N LYS A 233 -13.08 0.64 -7.73
CA LYS A 233 -14.50 1.03 -7.68
C LYS A 233 -14.96 1.63 -9.02
N THR A 234 -15.90 2.55 -8.95
CA THR A 234 -16.47 3.22 -10.12
C THR A 234 -15.48 4.17 -10.79
N LEU A 235 -15.83 4.65 -11.98
CA LEU A 235 -15.06 5.69 -12.65
C LEU A 235 -15.04 7.00 -11.84
N ASP A 236 -16.14 7.34 -11.18
CA ASP A 236 -16.23 8.55 -10.35
C ASP A 236 -15.30 8.46 -9.14
N ASP A 237 -15.24 7.31 -8.47
CA ASP A 237 -14.29 7.06 -7.39
C ASP A 237 -12.84 7.22 -7.86
N LYS A 238 -12.50 6.62 -9.01
CA LYS A 238 -11.16 6.78 -9.61
C LYS A 238 -10.83 8.24 -9.91
N ILE A 239 -11.77 8.98 -10.48
CA ILE A 239 -11.61 10.41 -10.77
C ILE A 239 -11.38 11.19 -9.47
N ALA A 240 -12.10 10.88 -8.39
CA ALA A 240 -11.93 11.50 -7.10
C ALA A 240 -10.52 11.23 -6.52
N LEU A 241 -10.00 10.00 -6.63
CA LEU A 241 -8.62 9.66 -6.25
C LEU A 241 -7.58 10.46 -7.07
N CYS A 242 -7.78 10.60 -8.37
CA CYS A 242 -6.88 11.41 -9.21
C CYS A 242 -6.95 12.91 -8.82
N ASN A 243 -8.13 13.43 -8.53
CA ASN A 243 -8.35 14.84 -8.22
C ASN A 243 -7.68 15.25 -6.89
N ILE A 244 -7.77 14.46 -5.82
CA ILE A 244 -7.11 14.80 -4.55
C ILE A 244 -5.58 14.89 -4.70
N ILE A 245 -5.00 14.08 -5.59
CA ILE A 245 -3.56 14.15 -5.92
C ILE A 245 -3.27 15.41 -6.73
N LYS A 246 -4.10 15.71 -7.74
CA LYS A 246 -3.98 16.91 -8.59
C LYS A 246 -4.09 18.20 -7.77
N GLU A 247 -4.97 18.22 -6.77
CA GLU A 247 -5.10 19.29 -5.77
C GLU A 247 -3.83 19.47 -4.92
N GLY A 248 -2.95 18.48 -4.88
CA GLY A 248 -1.71 18.52 -4.09
C GLY A 248 -1.93 18.28 -2.60
N ASN A 249 -2.94 17.51 -2.22
CA ASN A 249 -3.21 17.22 -0.81
C ASN A 249 -2.04 16.44 -0.19
N HIS A 250 -1.44 17.01 0.86
CA HIS A 250 -0.26 16.47 1.54
C HIS A 250 -0.54 15.27 2.46
N LYS A 251 -1.81 14.92 2.67
CA LYS A 251 -2.24 13.75 3.46
C LYS A 251 -2.52 12.53 2.61
N VAL A 252 -2.27 12.57 1.29
CA VAL A 252 -2.29 11.39 0.45
C VAL A 252 -0.90 11.09 -0.09
N PHE A 253 -0.53 9.81 -0.12
CA PHE A 253 0.80 9.37 -0.49
C PHE A 253 0.80 7.96 -1.09
N LEU A 254 1.95 7.57 -1.65
CA LEU A 254 2.15 6.27 -2.25
C LEU A 254 2.15 5.15 -1.22
N GLY A 255 1.25 4.20 -1.40
CA GLY A 255 1.32 2.86 -0.85
C GLY A 255 0.98 1.90 -1.97
N SER A 256 1.96 1.13 -2.44
CA SER A 256 1.81 0.36 -3.68
C SER A 256 0.80 -0.77 -3.55
N ASP A 257 0.59 -1.28 -2.35
CA ASP A 257 -0.05 -2.57 -2.09
C ASP A 257 0.47 -3.67 -3.04
N SER A 258 1.78 -3.62 -3.32
CA SER A 258 2.41 -4.65 -4.12
C SER A 258 2.31 -5.99 -3.39
N ALA A 259 1.44 -6.87 -3.89
CA ALA A 259 1.04 -8.11 -3.23
C ALA A 259 1.20 -9.30 -4.18
N PRO A 260 2.45 -9.76 -4.42
CA PRO A 260 2.73 -10.82 -5.37
C PRO A 260 2.14 -12.17 -4.92
N HIS A 261 1.59 -12.87 -5.91
CA HIS A 261 1.21 -14.28 -5.82
C HIS A 261 1.69 -15.01 -7.07
N TYR A 262 2.25 -16.19 -6.93
CA TYR A 262 2.59 -17.01 -8.10
C TYR A 262 1.36 -17.23 -8.98
N GLN A 263 1.57 -17.26 -10.29
CA GLN A 263 0.51 -17.38 -11.29
C GLN A 263 -0.47 -18.51 -10.99
N LYS A 264 0.01 -19.68 -10.54
CA LYS A 264 -0.84 -20.82 -10.16
C LYS A 264 -1.90 -20.47 -9.12
N PHE A 265 -1.58 -19.63 -8.11
CA PHE A 265 -2.53 -19.23 -7.06
C PHE A 265 -3.51 -18.14 -7.52
N LYS A 266 -3.18 -17.41 -8.58
CA LYS A 266 -4.11 -16.47 -9.22
C LYS A 266 -5.12 -17.15 -10.13
N GLN A 267 -4.79 -18.34 -10.65
CA GLN A 267 -5.60 -19.10 -11.59
C GLN A 267 -6.46 -20.20 -10.92
N GLU A 268 -6.34 -20.38 -9.60
CA GLU A 268 -7.20 -21.26 -8.83
C GLU A 268 -8.65 -20.74 -8.80
N PRO A 269 -9.66 -21.61 -8.59
CA PRO A 269 -11.06 -21.20 -8.47
C PRO A 269 -11.30 -20.11 -7.41
N HIS A 270 -10.54 -20.16 -6.30
CA HIS A 270 -10.47 -19.11 -5.27
C HIS A 270 -9.20 -18.29 -5.45
N CYS A 271 -9.17 -17.46 -6.49
CA CYS A 271 -7.98 -16.73 -6.84
C CYS A 271 -7.55 -15.76 -5.72
N LYS A 272 -6.26 -15.76 -5.38
CA LYS A 272 -5.71 -14.87 -4.34
C LYS A 272 -5.79 -13.41 -4.78
N PRO A 273 -6.38 -12.50 -3.96
CA PRO A 273 -6.34 -11.06 -4.23
C PRO A 273 -4.92 -10.52 -4.06
N GLY A 274 -4.51 -9.62 -4.95
CA GLY A 274 -3.22 -8.94 -4.92
C GLY A 274 -2.66 -8.68 -6.30
N ILE A 275 -2.08 -7.50 -6.48
CA ILE A 275 -1.46 -7.03 -7.72
C ILE A 275 0.02 -6.78 -7.47
N PHE A 276 0.90 -7.19 -8.38
CA PHE A 276 2.34 -7.04 -8.23
C PHE A 276 2.85 -5.84 -9.03
N THR A 277 3.16 -4.74 -8.33
CA THR A 277 3.57 -3.48 -8.94
C THR A 277 5.04 -3.13 -8.69
N GLN A 278 5.67 -3.68 -7.66
CA GLN A 278 6.96 -3.22 -7.14
C GLN A 278 8.08 -3.08 -8.19
N PRO A 279 8.31 -4.04 -9.12
CA PRO A 279 9.46 -3.96 -10.03
C PRO A 279 9.46 -2.76 -10.97
N PHE A 280 8.28 -2.16 -11.21
CA PHE A 280 8.09 -1.06 -12.18
C PHE A 280 7.29 0.10 -11.58
N LEU A 281 7.29 0.22 -10.24
CA LEU A 281 6.38 1.06 -9.48
C LEU A 281 6.35 2.52 -9.94
N LEU A 282 7.51 3.18 -10.03
CA LEU A 282 7.56 4.58 -10.47
C LEU A 282 7.28 4.75 -11.97
N SER A 283 7.53 3.73 -12.78
CA SER A 283 7.13 3.74 -14.20
C SER A 283 5.61 3.70 -14.34
N TYR A 284 4.93 2.83 -13.57
CA TYR A 284 3.46 2.82 -13.51
C TYR A 284 2.90 4.14 -13.00
N LEU A 285 3.50 4.67 -11.94
CA LEU A 285 3.04 5.93 -11.35
C LEU A 285 3.13 7.08 -12.37
N ALA A 286 4.27 7.21 -13.06
CA ALA A 286 4.45 8.22 -14.09
C ALA A 286 3.46 8.04 -15.26
N HIS A 287 3.25 6.80 -15.71
CA HIS A 287 2.27 6.50 -16.76
C HIS A 287 0.86 6.92 -16.37
N VAL A 288 0.45 6.61 -15.14
CA VAL A 288 -0.89 6.94 -14.64
C VAL A 288 -1.03 8.44 -14.41
N PHE A 289 -0.06 9.09 -13.75
CA PHE A 289 -0.09 10.54 -13.47
C PHE A 289 -0.10 11.39 -14.75
N ASN A 290 0.57 10.92 -15.82
CA ASN A 290 0.49 11.58 -17.12
C ASN A 290 -0.93 11.61 -17.69
N LYS A 291 -1.76 10.58 -17.42
CA LYS A 291 -3.14 10.49 -17.92
C LYS A 291 -4.08 11.52 -17.31
N PHE A 292 -3.77 12.05 -16.13
CA PHE A 292 -4.55 13.10 -15.48
C PHE A 292 -3.74 14.40 -15.25
N ASP A 293 -2.70 14.63 -16.06
CA ASP A 293 -1.88 15.85 -16.09
C ASP A 293 -1.32 16.26 -14.73
N SER A 294 -0.67 15.32 -14.02
CA SER A 294 -0.18 15.54 -12.66
C SER A 294 1.24 15.01 -12.42
N LEU A 295 2.07 14.93 -13.47
CA LEU A 295 3.47 14.48 -13.33
C LEU A 295 4.28 15.33 -12.33
N ASP A 296 3.95 16.61 -12.18
CA ASP A 296 4.53 17.53 -11.20
C ASP A 296 4.23 17.15 -9.74
N LYS A 297 3.25 16.30 -9.49
CA LYS A 297 2.88 15.85 -8.15
C LYS A 297 3.60 14.58 -7.68
N ILE A 298 4.27 13.86 -8.58
CA ILE A 298 4.91 12.56 -8.26
C ILE A 298 5.88 12.68 -7.09
N GLU A 299 6.75 13.71 -7.08
CA GLU A 299 7.74 13.86 -6.02
C GLU A 299 7.10 14.08 -4.64
N ASN A 300 6.09 14.92 -4.55
CA ASN A 300 5.38 15.13 -3.28
C ASN A 300 4.66 13.84 -2.84
N PHE A 301 3.92 13.22 -3.75
CA PHE A 301 3.14 12.02 -3.48
C PHE A 301 3.99 10.81 -3.08
N ALA A 302 5.10 10.57 -3.79
CA ALA A 302 5.90 9.37 -3.60
C ALA A 302 7.10 9.54 -2.65
N CYS A 303 7.59 10.79 -2.43
CA CYS A 303 8.85 10.99 -1.71
C CYS A 303 8.72 11.87 -0.45
N LYS A 304 7.65 12.69 -0.32
CA LYS A 304 7.59 13.72 0.75
C LYS A 304 6.40 13.58 1.69
N ASN A 305 5.19 13.39 1.15
CA ASN A 305 3.95 13.47 1.93
C ASN A 305 3.89 12.45 3.07
N ALA A 306 4.27 11.19 2.81
CA ALA A 306 4.31 10.17 3.84
C ALA A 306 5.29 10.50 4.96
N ALA A 307 6.50 10.91 4.62
CA ALA A 307 7.53 11.28 5.59
C ALA A 307 7.07 12.46 6.47
N GLN A 308 6.43 13.45 5.87
CA GLN A 308 5.88 14.60 6.60
C GLN A 308 4.75 14.18 7.53
N PHE A 309 3.76 13.41 7.05
CA PHE A 309 2.63 12.99 7.87
C PHE A 309 3.05 12.06 9.02
N LEU A 310 3.93 11.09 8.73
CA LEU A 310 4.38 10.09 9.70
C LEU A 310 5.54 10.54 10.59
N ASN A 311 6.03 11.79 10.44
CA ASN A 311 7.22 12.31 11.12
C ASN A 311 8.45 11.39 10.95
N LEU A 312 8.64 10.86 9.75
CA LEU A 312 9.83 10.09 9.41
C LEU A 312 11.01 11.02 9.22
N LYS A 313 12.19 10.54 9.58
CA LYS A 313 13.43 11.29 9.30
C LYS A 313 13.50 11.55 7.79
N PRO A 314 13.84 12.78 7.37
CA PRO A 314 14.18 13.02 5.97
C PRO A 314 15.26 12.03 5.55
N LYS A 315 15.14 11.49 4.34
CA LYS A 315 16.26 10.75 3.75
C LYS A 315 17.44 11.70 3.65
N CYS A 316 18.55 11.36 4.31
CA CYS A 316 19.74 12.23 4.32
C CYS A 316 20.16 12.52 2.88
N VAL A 317 19.93 13.73 2.43
CA VAL A 317 20.47 14.29 1.19
C VAL A 317 21.97 14.62 1.37
N GLU A 318 22.46 14.52 2.63
CA GLU A 318 23.73 15.10 3.07
C GLU A 318 25.01 14.50 2.48
N ASN A 319 24.92 13.33 1.87
CA ASN A 319 26.08 12.83 1.13
C ASN A 319 25.57 12.30 -0.21
N ASN A 320 25.67 12.97 -1.30
CA ASN A 320 25.45 12.57 -2.70
C ASN A 320 25.45 11.04 -3.06
N GLN A 321 25.37 10.19 -2.05
CA GLN A 321 25.32 8.72 -2.13
C GLN A 321 23.91 8.17 -2.32
N ASN A 322 22.86 8.93 -2.01
CA ASN A 322 21.48 8.54 -2.31
C ASN A 322 21.21 8.93 -3.76
N GLY A 323 21.23 7.97 -4.66
CA GLY A 323 20.92 8.15 -6.06
C GLY A 323 19.55 8.82 -6.27
N THR A 324 19.31 9.29 -7.47
CA THR A 324 18.02 9.80 -7.92
C THR A 324 17.37 8.82 -8.89
N ILE A 325 16.07 8.91 -9.03
CA ILE A 325 15.33 8.20 -10.08
C ILE A 325 15.09 9.17 -11.22
N TYR A 326 15.54 8.79 -12.40
CA TYR A 326 15.24 9.49 -13.63
C TYR A 326 14.02 8.88 -14.29
N ILE A 327 12.95 9.68 -14.37
CA ILE A 327 11.70 9.34 -15.04
C ILE A 327 11.75 9.93 -16.44
N GLN A 328 11.63 9.07 -17.45
CA GLN A 328 11.75 9.45 -18.85
C GLN A 328 10.51 9.02 -19.63
N LYS A 329 9.99 9.92 -20.50
CA LYS A 329 8.97 9.55 -21.47
C LYS A 329 9.60 8.64 -22.54
N LYS A 330 9.38 7.36 -22.38
CA LYS A 330 9.91 6.29 -23.23
C LYS A 330 8.99 5.07 -23.11
N ASN A 331 8.49 4.61 -24.24
CA ASN A 331 7.66 3.41 -24.30
C ASN A 331 8.42 2.20 -23.75
N PHE A 332 7.76 1.44 -22.91
CA PHE A 332 8.28 0.23 -22.30
C PHE A 332 7.18 -0.83 -22.21
N THR A 333 7.43 -2.01 -22.74
CA THR A 333 6.49 -3.13 -22.62
C THR A 333 6.78 -3.91 -21.33
N ILE A 334 5.79 -4.02 -20.47
CA ILE A 334 5.89 -4.78 -19.23
C ILE A 334 6.02 -6.26 -19.55
N PRO A 335 7.00 -6.97 -18.96
CA PRO A 335 7.16 -8.41 -19.19
C PRO A 335 5.94 -9.20 -18.73
N ASN A 336 5.69 -10.35 -19.35
CA ASN A 336 4.59 -11.24 -18.99
C ASN A 336 4.79 -11.94 -17.66
N ASP A 337 6.04 -12.11 -17.27
CA ASP A 337 6.43 -12.86 -16.08
C ASP A 337 7.56 -12.14 -15.34
N TYR A 338 7.54 -12.24 -14.03
CA TYR A 338 8.61 -11.82 -13.14
C TYR A 338 8.77 -12.87 -12.03
N PHE A 339 9.66 -13.84 -12.28
CA PHE A 339 9.89 -14.98 -11.37
C PHE A 339 8.64 -15.81 -11.03
N GLY A 340 7.78 -16.07 -12.01
CA GLY A 340 6.55 -16.83 -11.84
C GLY A 340 5.37 -16.03 -11.30
N VAL A 341 5.51 -14.70 -11.21
CA VAL A 341 4.46 -13.75 -10.85
C VAL A 341 4.16 -12.85 -12.05
N VAL A 342 2.89 -12.66 -12.37
CA VAL A 342 2.46 -11.76 -13.45
C VAL A 342 2.43 -10.33 -12.92
N PRO A 343 3.26 -9.40 -13.46
CA PRO A 343 3.25 -8.01 -13.03
C PRO A 343 1.96 -7.27 -13.47
N PHE A 344 1.66 -6.18 -12.79
CA PHE A 344 0.60 -5.26 -13.23
C PHE A 344 0.84 -4.81 -14.67
N LEU A 345 -0.21 -4.72 -15.48
CA LEU A 345 -0.15 -4.37 -16.91
C LEU A 345 0.79 -5.27 -17.76
N ALA A 346 0.98 -6.53 -17.39
CA ALA A 346 1.78 -7.48 -18.16
C ALA A 346 1.39 -7.46 -19.65
N SER A 347 2.38 -7.52 -20.55
CA SER A 347 2.26 -7.38 -22.01
C SER A 347 1.79 -6.02 -22.53
N GLN A 348 1.42 -5.09 -21.67
CA GLN A 348 1.03 -3.75 -22.10
C GLN A 348 2.24 -2.83 -22.23
N THR A 349 2.15 -1.87 -23.14
CA THR A 349 3.15 -0.82 -23.29
C THR A 349 2.72 0.40 -22.49
N ILE A 350 3.59 0.88 -21.60
CA ILE A 350 3.44 2.12 -20.84
C ILE A 350 4.37 3.20 -21.39
N ASP A 351 4.03 4.49 -21.16
CA ASP A 351 4.71 5.62 -21.83
C ASP A 351 5.96 6.09 -21.11
N PHE A 352 6.25 5.57 -19.89
CA PHE A 352 7.35 6.05 -19.06
C PHE A 352 8.21 4.91 -18.54
N THR A 353 9.50 5.19 -18.43
CA THR A 353 10.47 4.37 -17.70
C THR A 353 11.02 5.16 -16.51
N ALA A 354 11.22 4.49 -15.39
CA ALA A 354 11.96 5.01 -14.25
C ALA A 354 13.24 4.19 -14.06
N SER A 355 14.36 4.86 -13.89
CA SER A 355 15.66 4.21 -13.72
C SER A 355 16.50 4.89 -12.66
N TYR A 356 17.25 4.10 -11.91
CA TYR A 356 18.19 4.60 -10.91
C TYR A 356 19.38 5.28 -11.61
N LYS A 357 19.70 6.50 -11.18
CA LYS A 357 20.96 7.17 -11.53
C LYS A 357 21.83 7.21 -10.26
N SER A 358 22.95 6.50 -10.28
CA SER A 358 23.97 6.71 -9.25
C SER A 358 24.66 8.04 -9.51
N ASN A 359 24.85 8.83 -8.44
CA ASN A 359 25.66 10.05 -8.50
C ASN A 359 27.16 9.75 -8.40
N ILE A 360 27.61 8.56 -8.84
CA ILE A 360 29.04 8.23 -8.93
C ILE A 360 29.55 8.91 -10.20
N VAL A 361 30.23 10.05 -10.02
CA VAL A 361 31.12 10.65 -11.00
C VAL A 361 32.51 10.05 -10.84
#